data_229fd395e08a27c564887314e1c178e7
#
_entry.id   229fd395e08a27c564887314e1c178e7
#
_cell.length_a   1.000
_cell.length_b   1.000
_cell.length_c   1.000
_cell.angle_alpha   90.00
_cell.angle_beta   90.00
_cell.angle_gamma   90.00
#
_symmetry.space_group_name_H-M   'P 1'
#
loop_
_entity.id
_entity.type
_entity.pdbx_description
1 polymer ?
#
loop_
_entity_poly.entity_id
_entity_poly.type
_entity_poly.pdbx_seq_one_letter_code
_entity_poly.pdbx_strand_id
1 'polypeptide(L)'
;MDQIGEPGGLSGARRRELAILFGDGARTVSVEAAAGALDVSPETAARRLSALASRGWLRRIRRGLYLAVPVDAKNPGAWTEDPWYLADLVWKPCYIGGWSAANHWALTDQVFRSTIVMTAQRIRRVEQELAGAAFVVRHVNPELLTWGLEGEWRHNHQVLVSSPQRTVADLLSNPALGGGIRHSMEILDSLLADTSIDSLLEAVRRLGNGAGLKRLGYLLEQLGHSADAIDEPMTTGISLLDPALPADGSRSPRWGLRVNADVSA
;
A
#
# COMPACT_ATOMS: atom_id res chain seq x y z
N MET A 1 2.78 -10.70 -22.05
CA MET A 1 4.17 -10.49 -21.59
C MET A 1 4.86 -9.70 -22.70
N ASP A 2 4.69 -8.36 -22.66
CA ASP A 2 5.29 -7.49 -23.68
C ASP A 2 6.78 -7.36 -23.41
N GLN A 3 7.60 -7.89 -24.29
CA GLN A 3 9.04 -7.64 -24.30
C GLN A 3 9.27 -6.17 -24.65
N ILE A 4 9.58 -5.37 -23.63
CA ILE A 4 10.06 -4.01 -23.82
C ILE A 4 11.52 -4.14 -24.28
N GLY A 5 11.75 -3.95 -25.58
CA GLY A 5 13.08 -3.95 -26.18
C GLY A 5 13.96 -2.83 -25.60
N GLU A 6 15.28 -2.97 -25.75
CA GLU A 6 16.23 -1.90 -25.41
C GLU A 6 15.85 -0.58 -26.08
N PRO A 7 16.05 0.59 -25.41
CA PRO A 7 15.66 1.88 -25.95
C PRO A 7 16.41 2.15 -27.24
N GLY A 8 15.69 2.15 -28.34
CA GLY A 8 16.22 2.52 -29.65
C GLY A 8 16.68 3.99 -29.67
N GLY A 9 17.73 4.31 -30.39
CA GLY A 9 18.33 5.65 -30.44
C GLY A 9 17.33 6.78 -30.59
N LEU A 10 17.45 7.83 -29.78
CA LEU A 10 16.63 9.05 -29.84
C LEU A 10 17.05 9.94 -31.00
N SER A 11 16.15 10.18 -31.94
CA SER A 11 16.32 11.27 -32.91
C SER A 11 16.26 12.65 -32.21
N GLY A 12 16.90 13.66 -32.80
CA GLY A 12 16.87 15.03 -32.24
C GLY A 12 15.45 15.59 -32.04
N ALA A 13 14.48 15.20 -32.89
CA ALA A 13 13.09 15.59 -32.75
C ALA A 13 12.46 14.97 -31.49
N ARG A 14 12.73 13.70 -31.20
CA ARG A 14 12.20 13.02 -30.01
C ARG A 14 12.84 13.49 -28.71
N ARG A 15 14.14 13.87 -28.74
CA ARG A 15 14.76 14.52 -27.58
C ARG A 15 14.05 15.82 -27.24
N ARG A 16 13.70 16.62 -28.25
CA ARG A 16 12.93 17.86 -28.05
C ARG A 16 11.54 17.58 -27.50
N GLU A 17 10.83 16.56 -28.00
CA GLU A 17 9.54 16.14 -27.44
C GLU A 17 9.65 15.77 -25.96
N LEU A 18 10.60 14.92 -25.59
CA LEU A 18 10.82 14.55 -24.17
C LEU A 18 11.21 15.76 -23.31
N ALA A 19 12.03 16.67 -23.84
CA ALA A 19 12.39 17.90 -23.12
C ALA A 19 11.18 18.81 -22.89
N ILE A 20 10.26 18.93 -23.86
CA ILE A 20 9.02 19.69 -23.69
C ILE A 20 8.09 19.01 -22.67
N LEU A 21 7.95 17.69 -22.71
CA LEU A 21 7.04 16.95 -21.85
C LEU A 21 7.53 16.83 -20.38
N PHE A 22 8.84 16.88 -20.14
CA PHE A 22 9.46 16.57 -18.84
C PHE A 22 10.53 17.57 -18.40
N GLY A 23 10.72 18.66 -19.15
CA GLY A 23 11.80 19.63 -18.89
C GLY A 23 11.63 20.46 -17.63
N ASP A 24 10.43 20.50 -17.06
CA ASP A 24 10.11 21.13 -15.77
C ASP A 24 10.31 20.19 -14.57
N GLY A 25 10.85 19.00 -14.81
CA GLY A 25 11.04 17.96 -13.78
C GLY A 25 9.81 17.08 -13.54
N ALA A 26 8.74 17.24 -14.34
CA ALA A 26 7.61 16.32 -14.31
C ALA A 26 8.07 14.90 -14.63
N ARG A 27 7.59 13.91 -13.85
CA ARG A 27 7.91 12.50 -14.07
C ARG A 27 6.84 11.77 -14.87
N THR A 28 5.63 12.32 -14.89
CA THR A 28 4.47 11.73 -15.57
C THR A 28 3.83 12.74 -16.49
N VAL A 29 3.18 12.24 -17.57
CA VAL A 29 2.43 13.04 -18.51
C VAL A 29 1.13 12.35 -18.88
N SER A 30 0.01 13.08 -18.86
CA SER A 30 -1.24 12.63 -19.43
C SER A 30 -1.31 12.93 -20.93
N VAL A 31 -2.24 12.27 -21.64
CA VAL A 31 -2.48 12.58 -23.06
C VAL A 31 -2.91 14.03 -23.25
N GLU A 32 -3.76 14.54 -22.35
CA GLU A 32 -4.27 15.91 -22.39
C GLU A 32 -3.16 16.93 -22.15
N ALA A 33 -2.30 16.70 -21.13
CA ALA A 33 -1.13 17.55 -20.88
C ALA A 33 -0.14 17.53 -22.06
N ALA A 34 0.11 16.35 -22.63
CA ALA A 34 0.98 16.24 -23.80
C ALA A 34 0.41 16.93 -25.05
N ALA A 35 -0.91 16.86 -25.25
CA ALA A 35 -1.58 17.54 -26.35
C ALA A 35 -1.38 19.05 -26.25
N GLY A 36 -1.58 19.62 -25.06
CA GLY A 36 -1.35 21.05 -24.80
C GLY A 36 0.12 21.46 -24.95
N ALA A 37 1.04 20.69 -24.36
CA ALA A 37 2.48 21.01 -24.40
C ALA A 37 3.11 20.91 -25.79
N LEU A 38 2.59 20.02 -26.64
CA LEU A 38 3.10 19.79 -27.99
C LEU A 38 2.28 20.51 -29.08
N ASP A 39 1.23 21.23 -28.70
CA ASP A 39 0.28 21.90 -29.60
C ASP A 39 -0.25 20.95 -30.69
N VAL A 40 -0.81 19.82 -30.28
CA VAL A 40 -1.37 18.79 -31.17
C VAL A 40 -2.70 18.27 -30.64
N SER A 41 -3.47 17.56 -31.50
CA SER A 41 -4.69 16.91 -31.03
C SER A 41 -4.41 15.80 -30.01
N PRO A 42 -5.36 15.51 -29.09
CA PRO A 42 -5.22 14.40 -28.11
C PRO A 42 -4.92 13.04 -28.78
N GLU A 43 -5.50 12.77 -29.95
CA GLU A 43 -5.24 11.52 -30.69
C GLU A 43 -3.79 11.47 -31.19
N THR A 44 -3.25 12.61 -31.63
CA THR A 44 -1.86 12.72 -32.07
C THR A 44 -0.91 12.58 -30.90
N ALA A 45 -1.19 13.24 -29.76
CA ALA A 45 -0.44 13.07 -28.52
C ALA A 45 -0.43 11.61 -28.05
N ALA A 46 -1.60 10.96 -28.01
CA ALA A 46 -1.70 9.54 -27.61
C ALA A 46 -0.85 8.62 -28.52
N ARG A 47 -0.84 8.84 -29.84
CA ARG A 47 0.02 8.08 -30.78
C ARG A 47 1.50 8.32 -30.52
N ARG A 48 1.92 9.58 -30.27
CA ARG A 48 3.32 9.93 -29.96
C ARG A 48 3.78 9.31 -28.65
N LEU A 49 2.98 9.42 -27.57
CA LEU A 49 3.28 8.81 -26.27
C LEU A 49 3.36 7.29 -26.37
N SER A 50 2.44 6.65 -27.11
CA SER A 50 2.49 5.21 -27.35
C SER A 50 3.74 4.79 -28.11
N ALA A 51 4.16 5.57 -29.12
CA ALA A 51 5.39 5.31 -29.87
C ALA A 51 6.67 5.51 -29.03
N LEU A 52 6.67 6.43 -28.05
CA LEU A 52 7.75 6.59 -27.09
C LEU A 52 7.76 5.42 -26.10
N ALA A 53 6.60 4.96 -25.66
CA ALA A 53 6.46 3.82 -24.76
C ALA A 53 6.91 2.50 -25.42
N SER A 54 6.54 2.25 -26.68
CA SER A 54 6.98 1.04 -27.41
C SER A 54 8.51 0.96 -27.63
N ARG A 55 9.21 2.07 -27.45
CA ARG A 55 10.67 2.19 -27.54
C ARG A 55 11.38 2.24 -26.18
N GLY A 56 10.63 2.07 -25.07
CA GLY A 56 11.17 2.05 -23.74
C GLY A 56 11.50 3.43 -23.12
N TRP A 57 11.17 4.55 -23.78
CA TRP A 57 11.39 5.90 -23.23
C TRP A 57 10.32 6.32 -22.23
N LEU A 58 9.12 5.77 -22.40
CA LEU A 58 8.02 5.94 -21.46
C LEU A 58 7.53 4.56 -21.02
N ARG A 59 6.92 4.51 -19.84
CA ARG A 59 6.15 3.37 -19.35
C ARG A 59 4.70 3.78 -19.16
N ARG A 60 3.79 3.03 -19.77
CA ARG A 60 2.37 3.29 -19.59
C ARG A 60 1.94 2.80 -18.21
N ILE A 61 1.42 3.70 -17.36
CA ILE A 61 0.91 3.38 -16.02
C ILE A 61 -0.55 2.92 -16.12
N ARG A 62 -1.37 3.70 -16.82
CA ARG A 62 -2.77 3.39 -17.13
C ARG A 62 -3.16 4.03 -18.46
N ARG A 63 -4.40 3.80 -18.91
CA ARG A 63 -4.90 4.46 -20.13
C ARG A 63 -4.75 5.98 -20.00
N GLY A 64 -4.03 6.58 -20.91
CA GLY A 64 -3.83 8.02 -20.97
C GLY A 64 -2.77 8.60 -20.03
N LEU A 65 -2.08 7.80 -19.21
CA LEU A 65 -1.04 8.25 -18.29
C LEU A 65 0.28 7.49 -18.52
N TYR A 66 1.36 8.24 -18.70
CA TYR A 66 2.68 7.70 -18.97
C TYR A 66 3.71 8.26 -17.98
N LEU A 67 4.71 7.46 -17.69
CA LEU A 67 5.83 7.75 -16.81
C LEU A 67 7.12 7.79 -17.65
N ALA A 68 7.97 8.80 -17.43
CA ALA A 68 9.28 8.88 -18.05
C ALA A 68 10.20 7.79 -17.47
N VAL A 69 10.86 7.04 -18.34
CA VAL A 69 11.95 6.14 -17.93
C VAL A 69 13.22 6.99 -17.89
N PRO A 70 13.97 6.99 -16.76
CA PRO A 70 15.20 7.75 -16.66
C PRO A 70 16.20 7.35 -17.76
N VAL A 71 16.87 8.35 -18.35
CA VAL A 71 17.81 8.13 -19.45
C VAL A 71 19.06 7.35 -18.98
N ASP A 72 19.38 7.46 -17.71
CA ASP A 72 20.49 6.78 -17.02
C ASP A 72 20.11 5.41 -16.44
N ALA A 73 18.88 4.96 -16.64
CA ALA A 73 18.46 3.63 -16.21
C ALA A 73 19.33 2.56 -16.89
N LYS A 74 20.11 1.83 -16.08
CA LYS A 74 21.03 0.77 -16.58
C LYS A 74 20.32 -0.32 -17.38
N ASN A 75 19.07 -0.59 -17.04
CA ASN A 75 18.17 -1.52 -17.75
C ASN A 75 16.76 -0.92 -17.80
N PRO A 76 16.44 -0.13 -18.84
CA PRO A 76 15.11 0.50 -18.95
C PRO A 76 13.95 -0.48 -18.96
N GLY A 77 14.16 -1.70 -19.48
CA GLY A 77 13.15 -2.76 -19.48
C GLY A 77 12.82 -3.33 -18.10
N ALA A 78 13.82 -3.40 -17.22
CA ALA A 78 13.68 -3.88 -15.85
C ALA A 78 13.58 -2.76 -14.81
N TRP A 79 13.64 -1.49 -15.24
CA TRP A 79 13.51 -0.35 -14.33
C TRP A 79 12.11 -0.28 -13.74
N THR A 80 12.03 -0.10 -12.44
CA THR A 80 10.80 0.10 -11.70
C THR A 80 10.83 1.44 -10.99
N GLU A 81 9.71 2.15 -11.02
CA GLU A 81 9.53 3.36 -10.24
C GLU A 81 9.26 3.01 -8.77
N ASP A 82 9.43 3.99 -7.88
CA ASP A 82 9.02 3.88 -6.49
C ASP A 82 7.54 3.45 -6.41
N PRO A 83 7.24 2.30 -5.79
CA PRO A 83 5.87 1.78 -5.75
C PRO A 83 4.91 2.67 -4.96
N TRP A 84 5.39 3.43 -3.96
CA TRP A 84 4.54 4.35 -3.21
C TRP A 84 4.12 5.55 -4.05
N TYR A 85 5.06 6.09 -4.83
CA TYR A 85 4.75 7.12 -5.81
C TYR A 85 3.74 6.65 -6.86
N LEU A 86 3.92 5.44 -7.40
CA LEU A 86 2.96 4.83 -8.33
C LEU A 86 1.58 4.65 -7.70
N ALA A 87 1.53 4.25 -6.43
CA ALA A 87 0.27 4.09 -5.70
C ALA A 87 -0.50 5.41 -5.60
N ASP A 88 0.15 6.51 -5.22
CA ASP A 88 -0.47 7.84 -5.13
C ASP A 88 -0.98 8.30 -6.49
N LEU A 89 -0.24 8.10 -7.57
CA LEU A 89 -0.65 8.47 -8.92
C LEU A 89 -1.92 7.75 -9.41
N VAL A 90 -2.12 6.51 -8.98
CA VAL A 90 -3.17 5.66 -9.55
C VAL A 90 -4.39 5.55 -8.64
N TRP A 91 -4.19 5.42 -7.33
CA TRP A 91 -5.25 5.10 -6.38
C TRP A 91 -5.61 6.22 -5.41
N LYS A 92 -5.07 7.43 -5.57
CA LYS A 92 -5.43 8.59 -4.74
C LYS A 92 -6.95 8.87 -4.81
N PRO A 93 -7.64 9.13 -3.66
CA PRO A 93 -7.08 9.18 -2.32
C PRO A 93 -6.77 7.77 -1.78
N CYS A 94 -5.55 7.60 -1.25
CA CYS A 94 -5.08 6.33 -0.71
C CYS A 94 -4.01 6.55 0.37
N TYR A 95 -3.66 5.48 1.08
CA TYR A 95 -2.47 5.42 1.92
C TYR A 95 -1.78 4.04 1.79
N ILE A 96 -0.51 4.01 2.12
CA ILE A 96 0.27 2.78 2.23
C ILE A 96 0.04 2.20 3.62
N GLY A 97 -0.36 0.94 3.70
CA GLY A 97 -0.72 0.25 4.95
C GLY A 97 -0.13 -1.14 5.06
N GLY A 98 -0.63 -1.91 6.01
CA GLY A 98 -0.27 -3.31 6.21
C GLY A 98 1.23 -3.53 6.39
N TRP A 99 1.75 -4.65 5.88
CA TRP A 99 3.19 -4.97 5.97
C TRP A 99 4.10 -3.90 5.37
N SER A 100 3.63 -3.13 4.37
CA SER A 100 4.44 -2.08 3.73
C SER A 100 4.68 -0.91 4.69
N ALA A 101 3.68 -0.53 5.47
CA ALA A 101 3.83 0.45 6.53
C ALA A 101 4.60 -0.11 7.72
N ALA A 102 4.36 -1.37 8.13
CA ALA A 102 5.10 -2.02 9.22
C ALA A 102 6.61 -2.08 8.93
N ASN A 103 6.98 -2.43 7.69
CA ASN A 103 8.39 -2.42 7.27
C ASN A 103 8.98 -1.00 7.27
N HIS A 104 8.22 0.01 6.83
CA HIS A 104 8.65 1.41 6.85
C HIS A 104 8.98 1.91 8.26
N TRP A 105 8.18 1.51 9.24
CA TRP A 105 8.36 1.86 10.65
C TRP A 105 9.34 0.94 11.39
N ALA A 106 10.04 0.07 10.68
CA ALA A 106 10.93 -0.94 11.26
C ALA A 106 10.28 -1.84 12.32
N LEU A 107 8.96 -2.09 12.19
CA LEU A 107 8.23 -3.01 13.05
C LEU A 107 8.36 -4.47 12.61
N THR A 108 9.02 -4.73 11.49
CA THR A 108 9.30 -6.06 10.94
C THR A 108 10.52 -6.04 10.02
N ASP A 109 11.30 -7.11 10.07
CA ASP A 109 12.42 -7.36 9.15
C ASP A 109 11.97 -8.19 7.90
N GLN A 110 10.72 -8.61 7.85
CA GLN A 110 10.21 -9.37 6.71
C GLN A 110 10.03 -8.49 5.48
N VAL A 111 10.56 -8.96 4.34
CA VAL A 111 10.48 -8.25 3.05
C VAL A 111 9.39 -8.86 2.18
N PHE A 112 8.38 -8.09 1.87
CA PHE A 112 7.31 -8.46 0.95
C PHE A 112 7.54 -7.86 -0.43
N ARG A 113 7.19 -8.62 -1.48
CA ARG A 113 7.37 -8.19 -2.88
C ARG A 113 6.30 -7.19 -3.34
N SER A 114 5.17 -7.15 -2.66
CA SER A 114 4.04 -6.28 -3.03
C SER A 114 3.83 -5.16 -2.02
N THR A 115 3.35 -4.04 -2.51
CA THR A 115 2.96 -2.89 -1.67
C THR A 115 1.48 -2.95 -1.35
N ILE A 116 1.11 -2.81 -0.08
CA ILE A 116 -0.29 -2.68 0.35
C ILE A 116 -0.76 -1.24 0.14
N VAL A 117 -1.85 -1.09 -0.61
CA VAL A 117 -2.50 0.19 -0.86
C VAL A 117 -3.94 0.15 -0.38
N MET A 118 -4.29 1.08 0.49
CA MET A 118 -5.62 1.27 1.03
C MET A 118 -6.25 2.48 0.36
N THR A 119 -7.37 2.32 -0.37
CA THR A 119 -7.97 3.40 -1.15
C THR A 119 -9.49 3.44 -1.05
N ALA A 120 -10.07 4.63 -1.19
CA ALA A 120 -11.53 4.81 -1.32
C ALA A 120 -12.04 4.51 -2.74
N GLN A 121 -11.18 4.29 -3.72
CA GLN A 121 -11.63 3.95 -5.07
C GLN A 121 -12.21 2.53 -5.12
N ARG A 122 -13.15 2.31 -6.03
CA ARG A 122 -13.66 0.95 -6.31
C ARG A 122 -12.57 0.10 -6.96
N ILE A 123 -12.27 -1.03 -6.36
CA ILE A 123 -11.23 -1.95 -6.81
C ILE A 123 -11.86 -3.15 -7.51
N ARG A 124 -11.40 -3.43 -8.73
CA ARG A 124 -11.86 -4.59 -9.51
C ARG A 124 -11.01 -5.84 -9.27
N ARG A 125 -9.73 -5.65 -8.99
CA ARG A 125 -8.77 -6.72 -8.70
C ARG A 125 -7.94 -6.30 -7.49
N VAL A 126 -7.80 -7.22 -6.55
CA VAL A 126 -7.01 -7.00 -5.33
C VAL A 126 -5.53 -6.98 -5.65
N GLU A 127 -5.05 -7.98 -6.36
CA GLU A 127 -3.65 -8.07 -6.79
C GLU A 127 -3.49 -7.44 -8.16
N GLN A 128 -2.54 -6.54 -8.28
CA GLN A 128 -2.26 -5.80 -9.49
C GLN A 128 -0.75 -5.64 -9.67
N GLU A 129 -0.32 -5.66 -10.92
CA GLU A 129 1.03 -5.27 -11.32
C GLU A 129 0.96 -3.98 -12.13
N LEU A 130 1.82 -3.02 -11.79
CA LEU A 130 1.87 -1.73 -12.44
C LEU A 130 3.33 -1.29 -12.60
N ALA A 131 3.73 -1.05 -13.82
CA ALA A 131 5.10 -0.61 -14.15
C ALA A 131 6.20 -1.49 -13.53
N GLY A 132 5.96 -2.82 -13.42
CA GLY A 132 6.90 -3.79 -12.86
C GLY A 132 6.86 -3.89 -11.33
N ALA A 133 6.03 -3.10 -10.64
CA ALA A 133 5.80 -3.20 -9.20
C ALA A 133 4.49 -3.95 -8.90
N ALA A 134 4.52 -4.81 -7.88
CA ALA A 134 3.35 -5.57 -7.44
C ALA A 134 2.62 -4.86 -6.30
N PHE A 135 1.29 -4.89 -6.34
CA PHE A 135 0.42 -4.23 -5.37
C PHE A 135 -0.69 -5.15 -4.90
N VAL A 136 -1.04 -5.03 -3.62
CA VAL A 136 -2.27 -5.55 -3.03
C VAL A 136 -3.13 -4.35 -2.65
N VAL A 137 -4.20 -4.12 -3.44
CA VAL A 137 -5.04 -2.92 -3.30
C VAL A 137 -6.34 -3.29 -2.61
N ARG A 138 -6.68 -2.57 -1.54
CA ARG A 138 -7.88 -2.78 -0.75
C ARG A 138 -8.76 -1.55 -0.74
N HIS A 139 -10.06 -1.77 -0.91
CA HIS A 139 -11.03 -0.70 -0.73
C HIS A 139 -11.28 -0.46 0.76
N VAL A 140 -11.33 0.81 1.15
CA VAL A 140 -11.67 1.25 2.51
C VAL A 140 -12.71 2.35 2.48
N ASN A 141 -13.43 2.53 3.59
CA ASN A 141 -14.32 3.68 3.75
C ASN A 141 -13.50 4.98 3.68
N PRO A 142 -13.95 6.01 2.94
CA PRO A 142 -13.30 7.32 2.85
C PRO A 142 -12.94 7.95 4.21
N GLU A 143 -13.73 7.72 5.26
CA GLU A 143 -13.46 8.20 6.61
C GLU A 143 -12.13 7.68 7.18
N LEU A 144 -11.71 6.48 6.76
CA LEU A 144 -10.44 5.88 7.18
C LEU A 144 -9.21 6.55 6.55
N LEU A 145 -9.40 7.46 5.59
CA LEU A 145 -8.34 8.25 4.96
C LEU A 145 -8.08 9.59 5.66
N THR A 146 -8.74 9.86 6.80
CA THR A 146 -8.72 11.18 7.45
C THR A 146 -7.93 11.23 8.77
N TRP A 147 -7.40 10.09 9.25
CA TRP A 147 -6.73 10.02 10.54
C TRP A 147 -5.67 8.92 10.62
N GLY A 148 -4.72 9.08 11.55
CA GLY A 148 -3.66 8.10 11.78
C GLY A 148 -2.78 7.88 10.55
N LEU A 149 -2.57 8.92 9.75
CA LEU A 149 -1.76 8.89 8.55
C LEU A 149 -0.65 9.92 8.65
N GLU A 150 0.52 9.56 8.16
CA GLU A 150 1.70 10.42 8.11
C GLU A 150 2.11 10.64 6.65
N GLY A 151 2.71 11.77 6.39
CA GLY A 151 3.13 12.16 5.04
C GLY A 151 4.59 11.84 4.80
N GLU A 152 4.87 10.95 3.84
CA GLU A 152 6.20 10.59 3.41
C GLU A 152 6.53 11.16 2.04
N TRP A 153 7.67 11.81 1.91
CA TRP A 153 8.10 12.37 0.63
C TRP A 153 8.70 11.30 -0.28
N ARG A 154 8.12 11.16 -1.47
CA ARG A 154 8.65 10.36 -2.57
C ARG A 154 8.81 11.26 -3.79
N HIS A 155 10.04 11.54 -4.16
CA HIS A 155 10.33 12.60 -5.12
C HIS A 155 9.71 13.93 -4.67
N ASN A 156 8.87 14.55 -5.50
CA ASN A 156 8.17 15.81 -5.20
C ASN A 156 6.72 15.59 -4.75
N HIS A 157 6.35 14.35 -4.38
CA HIS A 157 5.02 13.99 -3.94
C HIS A 157 5.01 13.55 -2.49
N GLN A 158 4.03 14.01 -1.75
CA GLN A 158 3.75 13.51 -0.41
C GLN A 158 2.77 12.33 -0.53
N VAL A 159 3.23 11.15 -0.12
CA VAL A 159 2.45 9.92 -0.08
C VAL A 159 2.03 9.68 1.37
N LEU A 160 0.79 9.30 1.60
CA LEU A 160 0.31 8.98 2.95
C LEU A 160 0.64 7.53 3.31
N VAL A 161 1.08 7.34 4.55
CA VAL A 161 1.34 6.03 5.17
C VAL A 161 0.61 5.95 6.51
N SER A 162 0.09 4.78 6.89
CA SER A 162 -0.49 4.61 8.22
C SER A 162 0.58 4.78 9.30
N SER A 163 0.27 5.56 10.37
CA SER A 163 1.15 5.68 11.55
C SER A 163 1.39 4.30 12.19
N PRO A 164 2.42 4.14 13.03
CA PRO A 164 2.70 2.84 13.67
C PRO A 164 1.48 2.22 14.37
N GLN A 165 0.78 3.00 15.20
CA GLN A 165 -0.42 2.52 15.91
C GLN A 165 -1.56 2.19 14.96
N ARG A 166 -1.77 3.03 13.94
CA ARG A 166 -2.78 2.77 12.92
C ARG A 166 -2.44 1.55 12.08
N THR A 167 -1.19 1.30 11.78
CA THR A 167 -0.73 0.11 11.06
C THR A 167 -1.11 -1.14 11.83
N VAL A 168 -0.78 -1.22 13.12
CA VAL A 168 -1.15 -2.37 13.96
C VAL A 168 -2.67 -2.50 14.10
N ALA A 169 -3.42 -1.40 14.26
CA ALA A 169 -4.88 -1.45 14.32
C ALA A 169 -5.49 -2.02 13.01
N ASP A 170 -4.96 -1.64 11.84
CA ASP A 170 -5.37 -2.21 10.55
C ASP A 170 -5.06 -3.71 10.46
N LEU A 171 -3.89 -4.16 10.95
CA LEU A 171 -3.50 -5.59 11.00
C LEU A 171 -4.40 -6.40 11.93
N LEU A 172 -4.72 -5.87 13.10
CA LEU A 172 -5.65 -6.52 14.04
C LEU A 172 -7.07 -6.61 13.47
N SER A 173 -7.49 -5.62 12.67
CA SER A 173 -8.76 -5.64 11.96
C SER A 173 -8.78 -6.69 10.84
N ASN A 174 -7.67 -6.81 10.10
CA ASN A 174 -7.51 -7.75 8.99
C ASN A 174 -6.07 -8.30 8.96
N PRO A 175 -5.80 -9.44 9.63
CA PRO A 175 -4.46 -10.03 9.70
C PRO A 175 -3.82 -10.35 8.33
N ALA A 176 -4.62 -10.57 7.30
CA ALA A 176 -4.08 -10.81 5.96
C ALA A 176 -3.28 -9.61 5.39
N LEU A 177 -3.47 -8.40 5.94
CA LEU A 177 -2.66 -7.21 5.61
C LEU A 177 -1.24 -7.28 6.19
N GLY A 178 -1.02 -8.15 7.18
CA GLY A 178 0.27 -8.40 7.81
C GLY A 178 0.90 -9.75 7.41
N GLY A 179 0.26 -10.50 6.52
CA GLY A 179 0.72 -11.86 6.20
C GLY A 179 0.23 -12.94 7.17
N GLY A 180 -0.82 -12.64 7.96
CA GLY A 180 -1.47 -13.51 8.93
C GLY A 180 -1.30 -13.04 10.38
N ILE A 181 -2.04 -13.69 11.28
CA ILE A 181 -2.10 -13.25 12.69
C ILE A 181 -0.79 -13.42 13.44
N ARG A 182 0.01 -14.47 13.14
CA ARG A 182 1.32 -14.69 13.76
C ARG A 182 2.26 -13.50 13.52
N HIS A 183 2.45 -13.13 12.28
CA HIS A 183 3.29 -11.98 11.94
C HIS A 183 2.69 -10.66 12.43
N SER A 184 1.35 -10.55 12.46
CA SER A 184 0.69 -9.38 13.08
C SER A 184 0.99 -9.28 14.58
N MET A 185 1.15 -10.40 15.30
CA MET A 185 1.57 -10.43 16.69
C MET A 185 3.03 -9.98 16.86
N GLU A 186 3.94 -10.44 16.00
CA GLU A 186 5.34 -10.00 16.00
C GLU A 186 5.46 -8.48 15.80
N ILE A 187 4.67 -7.92 14.86
CA ILE A 187 4.59 -6.48 14.60
C ILE A 187 4.00 -5.73 15.82
N LEU A 188 2.98 -6.30 16.48
CA LEU A 188 2.41 -5.75 17.71
C LEU A 188 3.46 -5.70 18.83
N ASP A 189 4.20 -6.77 19.03
CA ASP A 189 5.26 -6.86 20.06
C ASP A 189 6.34 -5.80 19.80
N SER A 190 6.80 -5.68 18.56
CA SER A 190 7.75 -4.64 18.14
C SER A 190 7.23 -3.23 18.41
N LEU A 191 5.94 -2.95 18.15
CA LEU A 191 5.35 -1.64 18.45
C LEU A 191 5.32 -1.36 19.97
N LEU A 192 4.99 -2.35 20.78
CA LEU A 192 4.84 -2.19 22.21
C LEU A 192 6.18 -1.97 22.94
N ALA A 193 7.31 -2.22 22.29
CA ALA A 193 8.63 -1.89 22.84
C ALA A 193 8.79 -0.37 23.06
N ASP A 194 8.18 0.46 22.19
CA ASP A 194 8.33 1.93 22.19
C ASP A 194 7.01 2.70 22.33
N THR A 195 5.87 1.99 22.42
CA THR A 195 4.53 2.62 22.42
C THR A 195 3.67 2.07 23.56
N SER A 196 2.90 2.95 24.20
CA SER A 196 1.95 2.54 25.24
C SER A 196 0.75 1.79 24.65
N ILE A 197 0.22 0.83 25.42
CA ILE A 197 -1.01 0.10 25.08
C ILE A 197 -2.19 1.06 24.91
N ASP A 198 -2.29 2.12 25.71
CA ASP A 198 -3.38 3.10 25.62
C ASP A 198 -3.41 3.81 24.27
N SER A 199 -2.25 4.22 23.75
CA SER A 199 -2.15 4.86 22.43
C SER A 199 -2.58 3.93 21.30
N LEU A 200 -2.21 2.65 21.36
CA LEU A 200 -2.65 1.64 20.40
C LEU A 200 -4.17 1.38 20.54
N LEU A 201 -4.66 1.25 21.77
CA LEU A 201 -6.06 0.99 22.06
C LEU A 201 -6.97 2.12 21.53
N GLU A 202 -6.52 3.38 21.64
CA GLU A 202 -7.21 4.51 21.00
C GLU A 202 -7.36 4.33 19.50
N ALA A 203 -6.30 3.93 18.79
CA ALA A 203 -6.34 3.67 17.35
C ALA A 203 -7.28 2.50 17.00
N VAL A 204 -7.26 1.41 17.76
CA VAL A 204 -8.14 0.24 17.57
C VAL A 204 -9.61 0.61 17.79
N ARG A 205 -9.90 1.37 18.85
CA ARG A 205 -11.25 1.88 19.14
C ARG A 205 -11.75 2.80 18.03
N ARG A 206 -10.91 3.72 17.56
CA ARG A 206 -11.26 4.64 16.50
C ARG A 206 -11.53 3.93 15.16
N LEU A 207 -10.85 2.82 14.90
CA LEU A 207 -11.12 1.99 13.71
C LEU A 207 -12.48 1.30 13.77
N GLY A 208 -13.03 1.09 14.97
CA GLY A 208 -14.37 0.58 15.19
C GLY A 208 -14.58 -0.89 14.82
N ASN A 209 -13.50 -1.67 14.70
CA ASN A 209 -13.57 -3.10 14.34
C ASN A 209 -13.56 -3.98 15.60
N GLY A 210 -14.73 -4.51 15.98
CA GLY A 210 -14.83 -5.37 17.17
C GLY A 210 -13.98 -6.64 17.14
N ALA A 211 -13.71 -7.21 15.95
CA ALA A 211 -12.81 -8.35 15.84
C ALA A 211 -11.35 -7.93 16.08
N GLY A 212 -10.97 -6.72 15.67
CA GLY A 212 -9.66 -6.15 15.96
C GLY A 212 -9.42 -5.99 17.47
N LEU A 213 -10.40 -5.47 18.20
CA LEU A 213 -10.32 -5.31 19.64
C LEU A 213 -10.19 -6.65 20.36
N LYS A 214 -10.97 -7.66 19.94
CA LYS A 214 -10.88 -9.03 20.47
C LYS A 214 -9.49 -9.63 20.26
N ARG A 215 -8.91 -9.46 19.08
CA ARG A 215 -7.55 -9.92 18.76
C ARG A 215 -6.51 -9.19 19.58
N LEU A 216 -6.65 -7.86 19.74
CA LEU A 216 -5.75 -7.09 20.58
C LEU A 216 -5.70 -7.67 22.00
N GLY A 217 -6.86 -7.83 22.67
CA GLY A 217 -6.90 -8.35 24.02
C GLY A 217 -6.28 -9.74 24.15
N TYR A 218 -6.61 -10.64 23.21
CA TYR A 218 -6.04 -11.97 23.19
C TYR A 218 -4.51 -11.97 23.00
N LEU A 219 -4.02 -11.20 22.05
CA LEU A 219 -2.58 -11.15 21.73
C LEU A 219 -1.77 -10.47 22.83
N LEU A 220 -2.31 -9.44 23.51
CA LEU A 220 -1.67 -8.86 24.69
C LEU A 220 -1.43 -9.91 25.77
N GLU A 221 -2.41 -10.76 26.06
CA GLU A 221 -2.24 -11.86 27.04
C GLU A 221 -1.19 -12.88 26.59
N GLN A 222 -1.15 -13.22 25.28
CA GLN A 222 -0.13 -14.14 24.73
C GLN A 222 1.29 -13.56 24.85
N LEU A 223 1.44 -12.24 24.74
CA LEU A 223 2.71 -11.51 24.93
C LEU A 223 3.04 -11.21 26.39
N GLY A 224 2.18 -11.63 27.34
CA GLY A 224 2.40 -11.40 28.76
C GLY A 224 2.07 -9.99 29.26
N HIS A 225 1.39 -9.19 28.43
CA HIS A 225 0.90 -7.86 28.82
C HIS A 225 -0.47 -7.92 29.51
N SER A 226 -0.75 -6.97 30.43
CA SER A 226 -2.10 -6.78 30.91
C SER A 226 -3.02 -6.27 29.80
N ALA A 227 -4.19 -6.86 29.71
CA ALA A 227 -5.28 -6.40 28.84
C ALA A 227 -6.40 -5.69 29.64
N ASP A 228 -6.13 -5.27 30.89
CA ASP A 228 -7.13 -4.66 31.78
C ASP A 228 -7.60 -3.28 31.29
N ALA A 229 -6.82 -2.61 30.45
CA ALA A 229 -7.24 -1.36 29.79
C ALA A 229 -8.41 -1.56 28.79
N ILE A 230 -8.71 -2.82 28.41
CA ILE A 230 -9.85 -3.17 27.56
C ILE A 230 -11.02 -3.52 28.48
N ASP A 231 -11.76 -2.51 28.93
CA ASP A 231 -12.87 -2.60 29.89
C ASP A 231 -14.27 -2.59 29.24
N GLU A 232 -14.34 -2.31 27.94
CA GLU A 232 -15.59 -2.31 27.20
C GLU A 232 -16.12 -3.72 26.90
N PRO A 233 -17.44 -3.90 26.83
CA PRO A 233 -18.03 -5.18 26.48
C PRO A 233 -17.65 -5.59 25.06
N MET A 234 -17.22 -6.83 24.90
CA MET A 234 -16.91 -7.39 23.59
C MET A 234 -18.17 -7.44 22.70
N THR A 235 -17.99 -7.11 21.44
CA THR A 235 -19.07 -7.26 20.44
C THR A 235 -19.61 -8.68 20.43
N THR A 236 -20.92 -8.83 20.17
CA THR A 236 -21.57 -10.14 20.10
C THR A 236 -20.99 -11.00 18.97
N GLY A 237 -21.06 -12.32 19.14
CA GLY A 237 -20.56 -13.29 18.18
C GLY A 237 -19.09 -13.69 18.39
N ILE A 238 -18.69 -14.75 17.69
CA ILE A 238 -17.35 -15.31 17.75
C ILE A 238 -16.62 -14.90 16.47
N SER A 239 -15.45 -14.28 16.64
CA SER A 239 -14.55 -13.96 15.53
C SER A 239 -13.45 -15.02 15.40
N LEU A 240 -12.91 -15.23 14.21
CA LEU A 240 -11.71 -16.05 14.03
C LEU A 240 -10.48 -15.24 14.43
N LEU A 241 -9.51 -15.90 15.06
CA LEU A 241 -8.21 -15.26 15.33
C LEU A 241 -7.51 -14.94 14.00
N ASP A 242 -7.47 -15.88 13.06
CA ASP A 242 -7.05 -15.65 11.68
C ASP A 242 -8.17 -16.01 10.69
N PRO A 243 -8.80 -15.04 10.03
CA PRO A 243 -9.87 -15.30 9.06
C PRO A 243 -9.41 -16.02 7.78
N ALA A 244 -8.10 -16.07 7.51
CA ALA A 244 -7.55 -16.75 6.33
C ALA A 244 -7.40 -18.26 6.54
N LEU A 245 -7.50 -18.74 7.78
CA LEU A 245 -7.36 -20.14 8.16
C LEU A 245 -8.73 -20.81 8.38
N PRO A 246 -8.81 -22.16 8.36
CA PRO A 246 -10.04 -22.89 8.68
C PRO A 246 -10.60 -22.51 10.05
N ALA A 247 -11.93 -22.58 10.18
CA ALA A 247 -12.63 -22.19 11.41
C ALA A 247 -12.66 -23.31 12.47
N ASP A 248 -11.55 -23.96 12.70
CA ASP A 248 -11.31 -24.95 13.74
C ASP A 248 -10.61 -24.35 14.97
N GLY A 249 -10.17 -25.16 15.93
CA GLY A 249 -9.48 -24.72 17.13
C GLY A 249 -10.39 -24.38 18.31
N SER A 250 -9.74 -24.03 19.43
CA SER A 250 -10.40 -23.80 20.74
C SER A 250 -11.12 -22.45 20.78
N ARG A 251 -12.02 -22.29 21.75
CA ARG A 251 -12.67 -20.99 22.02
C ARG A 251 -11.96 -20.27 23.15
N SER A 252 -11.79 -18.96 22.98
CA SER A 252 -11.46 -18.03 24.06
C SER A 252 -12.73 -17.28 24.47
N PRO A 253 -13.43 -17.69 25.56
CA PRO A 253 -14.69 -17.05 25.98
C PRO A 253 -14.50 -15.60 26.37
N ARG A 254 -13.39 -15.25 27.04
CA ARG A 254 -13.05 -13.88 27.48
C ARG A 254 -13.08 -12.92 26.29
N TRP A 255 -12.47 -13.31 25.19
CA TRP A 255 -12.32 -12.45 24.01
C TRP A 255 -13.33 -12.71 22.90
N GLY A 256 -14.22 -13.70 23.06
CA GLY A 256 -15.17 -14.07 21.99
C GLY A 256 -14.47 -14.44 20.68
N LEU A 257 -13.37 -15.18 20.78
CA LEU A 257 -12.56 -15.63 19.64
C LEU A 257 -12.60 -17.16 19.50
N ARG A 258 -12.44 -17.61 18.26
CA ARG A 258 -11.99 -18.96 17.94
C ARG A 258 -10.50 -18.89 17.60
N VAL A 259 -9.70 -19.58 18.40
CA VAL A 259 -8.23 -19.62 18.27
C VAL A 259 -7.90 -20.73 17.28
N ASN A 260 -7.88 -20.35 16.00
CA ASN A 260 -7.65 -21.22 14.85
C ASN A 260 -6.25 -21.05 14.24
N ALA A 261 -5.34 -20.37 14.95
CA ALA A 261 -3.94 -20.20 14.61
C ALA A 261 -3.08 -20.38 15.86
N ASP A 262 -1.91 -20.97 15.68
CA ASP A 262 -0.90 -21.03 16.73
C ASP A 262 -0.12 -19.71 16.77
N VAL A 263 -0.18 -19.02 17.90
CA VAL A 263 0.50 -17.75 18.19
C VAL A 263 1.32 -17.85 19.49
N SER A 264 1.67 -19.07 19.90
CA SER A 264 2.62 -19.25 20.99
C SER A 264 3.97 -18.64 20.64
N ALA A 265 4.49 -17.79 21.54
CA ALA A 265 5.79 -17.13 21.42
C ALA A 265 6.95 -18.12 21.55
#